data_7442e72ad4f409634d63bba904eb4db5
#
_entry.id   7442e72ad4f409634d63bba904eb4db5
#
_cell.length_a   1.000
_cell.length_b   1.000
_cell.length_c   1.000
_cell.angle_alpha   90.00
_cell.angle_beta   90.00
_cell.angle_gamma   90.00
#
_symmetry.space_group_name_H-M   'P 1'
#
loop_
_entity.id
_entity.type
_entity.pdbx_description
1 polymer ?
#
loop_
_entity_poly.entity_id
_entity_poly.type
_entity_poly.pdbx_seq_one_letter_code
_entity_poly.pdbx_strand_id
1 'polypeptide(L)'
;MTISSVLRTKDKIGYGLGDMASALVWQTATLFLAYFYTDVFGLPAAIMGTMFLVVRVVDAFVDPCIGALVDRTQTRHGRFRPWLLWFAIPFGVSCLITFYVPDAGAMAKIVYACVTYAILSLIYSAINVPYCAMPGALTLDLRERHSLQSWRFGLSFIGGLIVTVIALPLVSLLGQGNVQKGYFYAMSLMGLLGIVLFFCCFFMTRERYSPRNDTSGSMLTDLKLLAANSQWRIVFLFNILLLTAVVTRGSATMYYVNYVLLRPELVFAFIVSGMVASLSGALLSERLLGKFDRVRAYQWTIISFVIFGALIFFIPPSQVWLIFGLNIVFSFIQNLTTPLQWTMFSDVVDYEEHRSGRRLDGLVFSTALFAIKFGLALGGAVVGWVLGMVDYAPGQANQAPHVLATINALFTLIPCVLFLCMVALLAIYKLNSRLVDSIARELASKRDSRNDAGQLSPATQSALQE
;
A
#
# COMPACT_ATOMS: atom_id res chain seq x y z
N MET A 1 8.81 -13.05 -37.70
CA MET A 1 8.96 -11.72 -37.08
C MET A 1 9.48 -11.91 -35.66
N THR A 2 10.75 -11.63 -35.46
CA THR A 2 11.37 -11.62 -34.12
C THR A 2 10.70 -10.51 -33.31
N ILE A 3 9.84 -10.89 -32.38
CA ILE A 3 9.21 -9.95 -31.42
C ILE A 3 10.37 -9.41 -30.58
N SER A 4 10.71 -8.14 -30.74
CA SER A 4 11.72 -7.47 -29.92
C SER A 4 11.36 -7.69 -28.44
N SER A 5 12.25 -8.35 -27.70
CA SER A 5 12.09 -8.60 -26.26
C SER A 5 12.07 -7.30 -25.46
N VAL A 6 12.57 -6.21 -26.01
CA VAL A 6 12.68 -4.89 -25.40
C VAL A 6 11.35 -4.14 -25.49
N LEU A 7 10.85 -3.69 -24.36
CA LEU A 7 9.67 -2.84 -24.29
C LEU A 7 10.00 -1.40 -24.72
N ARG A 8 9.10 -0.80 -25.48
CA ARG A 8 9.22 0.63 -25.81
C ARG A 8 8.97 1.49 -24.58
N THR A 9 9.60 2.64 -24.51
CA THR A 9 9.36 3.63 -23.41
C THR A 9 7.87 3.97 -23.27
N LYS A 10 7.14 4.01 -24.41
CA LYS A 10 5.68 4.18 -24.42
C LYS A 10 4.95 3.10 -23.60
N ASP A 11 5.33 1.83 -23.73
CA ASP A 11 4.70 0.73 -22.98
C ASP A 11 4.95 0.87 -21.47
N LYS A 12 6.17 1.32 -21.09
CA LYS A 12 6.59 1.53 -19.70
C LYS A 12 5.84 2.70 -19.06
N ILE A 13 5.78 3.83 -19.73
CA ILE A 13 5.00 5.00 -19.29
C ILE A 13 3.52 4.61 -19.19
N GLY A 14 2.96 3.99 -20.23
CA GLY A 14 1.57 3.56 -20.23
C GLY A 14 1.22 2.65 -19.05
N TYR A 15 2.08 1.69 -18.75
CA TYR A 15 1.90 0.85 -17.57
C TYR A 15 1.95 1.67 -16.28
N GLY A 16 2.91 2.55 -16.10
CA GLY A 16 3.03 3.38 -14.90
C GLY A 16 1.87 4.36 -14.70
N LEU A 17 1.24 4.87 -15.79
CA LEU A 17 0.04 5.72 -15.71
C LEU A 17 -1.15 5.00 -15.06
N GLY A 18 -1.26 3.68 -15.17
CA GLY A 18 -2.28 2.90 -14.47
C GLY A 18 -2.11 2.94 -12.95
N ASP A 19 -0.87 2.88 -12.45
CA ASP A 19 -0.63 3.00 -11.00
C ASP A 19 -0.76 4.45 -10.50
N MET A 20 -0.41 5.42 -11.33
CA MET A 20 -0.69 6.83 -11.07
C MET A 20 -2.19 7.09 -10.90
N ALA A 21 -3.05 6.51 -11.76
CA ALA A 21 -4.51 6.58 -11.63
C ALA A 21 -4.99 5.97 -10.31
N SER A 22 -4.46 4.81 -9.96
CA SER A 22 -4.74 4.15 -8.67
C SER A 22 -4.29 4.99 -7.48
N ALA A 23 -3.09 5.60 -7.58
CA ALA A 23 -2.51 6.43 -6.53
C ALA A 23 -3.33 7.70 -6.26
N LEU A 24 -3.96 8.30 -7.27
CA LEU A 24 -4.84 9.47 -7.08
C LEU A 24 -5.96 9.18 -6.07
N VAL A 25 -6.65 8.04 -6.22
CA VAL A 25 -7.76 7.69 -5.31
C VAL A 25 -7.24 7.12 -3.99
N TRP A 26 -6.19 6.29 -4.04
CA TRP A 26 -5.63 5.67 -2.84
C TRP A 26 -5.03 6.68 -1.86
N GLN A 27 -4.26 7.65 -2.37
CA GLN A 27 -3.68 8.71 -1.55
C GLN A 27 -4.77 9.58 -0.93
N THR A 28 -5.83 9.88 -1.71
CA THR A 28 -7.01 10.60 -1.22
C THR A 28 -7.67 9.85 -0.07
N ALA A 29 -7.90 8.55 -0.23
CA ALA A 29 -8.51 7.73 0.81
C ALA A 29 -7.64 7.66 2.07
N THR A 30 -6.33 7.55 1.92
CA THR A 30 -5.40 7.46 3.06
C THR A 30 -5.30 8.76 3.85
N LEU A 31 -5.28 9.92 3.18
CA LEU A 31 -5.06 11.21 3.83
C LEU A 31 -6.35 11.89 4.28
N PHE A 32 -7.40 11.82 3.48
CA PHE A 32 -8.56 12.70 3.64
C PHE A 32 -9.86 11.98 3.96
N LEU A 33 -10.01 10.68 3.63
CA LEU A 33 -11.31 10.02 3.71
C LEU A 33 -11.81 9.88 5.16
N ALA A 34 -10.91 9.63 6.12
CA ALA A 34 -11.29 9.56 7.53
C ALA A 34 -11.85 10.90 8.00
N TYR A 35 -11.11 11.99 7.77
CA TYR A 35 -11.54 13.33 8.10
C TYR A 35 -12.81 13.74 7.34
N PHE A 36 -12.90 13.42 6.05
CA PHE A 36 -14.10 13.68 5.25
C PHE A 36 -15.34 13.03 5.87
N TYR A 37 -15.26 11.73 6.21
CA TYR A 37 -16.42 11.02 6.77
C TYR A 37 -16.84 11.54 8.15
N THR A 38 -15.91 11.93 9.01
CA THR A 38 -16.25 12.43 10.34
C THR A 38 -16.66 13.89 10.31
N ASP A 39 -15.83 14.79 9.80
CA ASP A 39 -15.97 16.24 9.96
C ASP A 39 -16.79 16.91 8.85
N VAL A 40 -16.80 16.35 7.63
CA VAL A 40 -17.50 16.92 6.48
C VAL A 40 -18.83 16.21 6.22
N PHE A 41 -18.83 14.88 6.26
CA PHE A 41 -20.00 14.05 6.03
C PHE A 41 -20.87 13.91 7.30
N GLY A 42 -20.24 13.93 8.49
CA GLY A 42 -20.90 13.86 9.79
C GLY A 42 -21.19 12.43 10.26
N LEU A 43 -20.36 11.45 9.88
CA LEU A 43 -20.46 10.08 10.39
C LEU A 43 -19.84 9.96 11.80
N PRO A 44 -20.46 9.20 12.72
CA PRO A 44 -19.77 8.81 13.96
C PRO A 44 -18.46 8.09 13.70
N ALA A 45 -17.38 8.51 14.36
CA ALA A 45 -16.03 8.01 14.14
C ALA A 45 -15.92 6.48 14.32
N ALA A 46 -16.62 5.91 15.30
CA ALA A 46 -16.64 4.47 15.54
C ALA A 46 -17.27 3.69 14.36
N ILE A 47 -18.33 4.23 13.75
CA ILE A 47 -18.97 3.63 12.57
C ILE A 47 -18.02 3.69 11.37
N MET A 48 -17.35 4.83 11.17
CA MET A 48 -16.33 4.98 10.12
C MET A 48 -15.21 3.94 10.27
N GLY A 49 -14.66 3.77 11.48
CA GLY A 49 -13.60 2.80 11.72
C GLY A 49 -14.05 1.36 11.45
N THR A 50 -15.25 1.00 11.89
CA THR A 50 -15.83 -0.33 11.63
C THR A 50 -16.08 -0.55 10.13
N MET A 51 -16.59 0.46 9.44
CA MET A 51 -16.78 0.43 7.98
C MET A 51 -15.48 0.15 7.24
N PHE A 52 -14.39 0.85 7.59
CA PHE A 52 -13.08 0.64 6.98
C PHE A 52 -12.59 -0.80 7.16
N LEU A 53 -12.73 -1.35 8.37
CA LEU A 53 -12.31 -2.72 8.64
C LEU A 53 -13.17 -3.74 7.89
N VAL A 54 -14.51 -3.64 7.97
CA VAL A 54 -15.44 -4.59 7.34
C VAL A 54 -15.24 -4.64 5.82
N VAL A 55 -15.15 -3.49 5.17
CA VAL A 55 -14.93 -3.43 3.71
C VAL A 55 -13.62 -4.12 3.33
N ARG A 56 -12.55 -3.94 4.12
CA ARG A 56 -11.28 -4.60 3.83
C ARG A 56 -11.29 -6.10 4.08
N VAL A 57 -12.03 -6.56 5.07
CA VAL A 57 -12.25 -8.01 5.26
C VAL A 57 -12.98 -8.59 4.04
N VAL A 58 -14.00 -7.88 3.54
CA VAL A 58 -14.72 -8.29 2.31
C VAL A 58 -13.77 -8.32 1.11
N ASP A 59 -12.92 -7.30 0.92
CA ASP A 59 -11.93 -7.25 -0.16
C ASP A 59 -11.01 -8.50 -0.15
N ALA A 60 -10.64 -8.99 1.02
CA ALA A 60 -9.79 -10.17 1.16
C ALA A 60 -10.39 -11.43 0.52
N PHE A 61 -11.72 -11.54 0.53
CA PHE A 61 -12.44 -12.63 -0.14
C PHE A 61 -12.74 -12.34 -1.61
N VAL A 62 -12.91 -11.08 -1.96
CA VAL A 62 -13.24 -10.63 -3.31
C VAL A 62 -12.02 -10.68 -4.24
N ASP A 63 -10.83 -10.32 -3.76
CA ASP A 63 -9.60 -10.32 -4.58
C ASP A 63 -9.30 -11.69 -5.24
N PRO A 64 -9.35 -12.84 -4.54
CA PRO A 64 -9.21 -14.16 -5.16
C PRO A 64 -10.31 -14.47 -6.18
N CYS A 65 -11.56 -14.04 -5.91
CA CYS A 65 -12.66 -14.24 -6.86
C CYS A 65 -12.43 -13.43 -8.15
N ILE A 66 -12.00 -12.19 -8.03
CA ILE A 66 -11.62 -11.35 -9.17
C ILE A 66 -10.44 -11.99 -9.92
N GLY A 67 -9.41 -12.48 -9.23
CA GLY A 67 -8.30 -13.21 -9.83
C GLY A 67 -8.77 -14.40 -10.67
N ALA A 68 -9.67 -15.22 -10.13
CA ALA A 68 -10.26 -16.35 -10.84
C ALA A 68 -11.10 -15.94 -12.06
N LEU A 69 -11.80 -14.80 -12.00
CA LEU A 69 -12.53 -14.24 -13.15
C LEU A 69 -11.57 -13.71 -14.23
N VAL A 70 -10.51 -13.04 -13.81
CA VAL A 70 -9.43 -12.56 -14.70
C VAL A 70 -8.79 -13.74 -15.41
N ASP A 71 -8.55 -14.83 -14.69
CA ASP A 71 -7.95 -16.04 -15.25
C ASP A 71 -8.80 -16.69 -16.34
N ARG A 72 -10.10 -16.55 -16.28
CA ARG A 72 -11.06 -17.05 -17.30
C ARG A 72 -11.33 -16.04 -18.40
N THR A 73 -10.88 -14.80 -18.26
CA THR A 73 -11.12 -13.75 -19.24
C THR A 73 -10.24 -13.97 -20.47
N GLN A 74 -10.87 -14.10 -21.63
CA GLN A 74 -10.18 -14.18 -22.94
C GLN A 74 -10.89 -13.25 -23.91
N THR A 75 -10.20 -12.21 -24.34
CA THR A 75 -10.75 -11.23 -25.30
C THR A 75 -9.75 -10.90 -26.40
N ARG A 76 -10.23 -10.24 -27.46
CA ARG A 76 -9.37 -9.71 -28.55
C ARG A 76 -8.28 -8.72 -28.05
N HIS A 77 -8.46 -8.14 -26.87
CA HIS A 77 -7.53 -7.17 -26.27
C HIS A 77 -6.57 -7.81 -25.25
N GLY A 78 -6.66 -9.11 -25.02
CA GLY A 78 -5.90 -9.86 -24.03
C GLY A 78 -6.76 -10.28 -22.85
N ARG A 79 -6.09 -10.64 -21.74
CA ARG A 79 -6.69 -11.16 -20.50
C ARG A 79 -6.86 -10.08 -19.43
N PHE A 80 -5.88 -9.21 -19.27
CA PHE A 80 -5.81 -8.21 -18.19
C PHE A 80 -6.32 -6.83 -18.61
N ARG A 81 -5.95 -6.37 -19.82
CA ARG A 81 -6.30 -5.04 -20.35
C ARG A 81 -7.80 -4.75 -20.44
N PRO A 82 -8.68 -5.69 -20.76
CA PRO A 82 -10.13 -5.43 -20.81
C PRO A 82 -10.69 -4.93 -19.47
N TRP A 83 -10.15 -5.40 -18.35
CA TRP A 83 -10.56 -4.97 -17.02
C TRP A 83 -10.27 -3.49 -16.77
N LEU A 84 -9.15 -2.98 -17.27
CA LEU A 84 -8.85 -1.54 -17.20
C LEU A 84 -9.89 -0.74 -17.99
N LEU A 85 -10.27 -1.21 -19.18
CA LEU A 85 -11.26 -0.54 -20.02
C LEU A 85 -12.67 -0.55 -19.40
N TRP A 86 -13.12 -1.71 -18.91
CA TRP A 86 -14.47 -1.89 -18.38
C TRP A 86 -14.68 -1.14 -17.08
N PHE A 87 -13.67 -1.10 -16.22
CA PHE A 87 -13.78 -0.54 -14.88
C PHE A 87 -13.23 0.89 -14.73
N ALA A 88 -12.60 1.48 -15.76
CA ALA A 88 -12.10 2.85 -15.69
C ALA A 88 -13.22 3.87 -15.39
N ILE A 89 -14.33 3.81 -16.13
CA ILE A 89 -15.48 4.71 -15.90
C ILE A 89 -16.15 4.42 -14.55
N PRO A 90 -16.53 3.16 -14.20
CA PRO A 90 -17.03 2.84 -12.87
C PRO A 90 -16.13 3.33 -11.74
N PHE A 91 -14.81 3.27 -11.90
CA PHE A 91 -13.85 3.74 -10.92
C PHE A 91 -13.97 5.25 -10.64
N GLY A 92 -13.94 6.07 -11.69
CA GLY A 92 -14.12 7.51 -11.52
C GLY A 92 -15.50 7.88 -10.96
N VAL A 93 -16.56 7.21 -11.42
CA VAL A 93 -17.92 7.41 -10.90
C VAL A 93 -18.03 6.99 -9.44
N SER A 94 -17.43 5.87 -9.03
CA SER A 94 -17.43 5.44 -7.62
C SER A 94 -16.68 6.42 -6.72
N CYS A 95 -15.59 7.02 -7.20
CA CYS A 95 -14.92 8.10 -6.49
C CYS A 95 -15.84 9.30 -6.28
N LEU A 96 -16.55 9.75 -7.32
CA LEU A 96 -17.47 10.85 -7.27
C LEU A 96 -18.61 10.61 -6.27
N ILE A 97 -19.28 9.47 -6.33
CA ILE A 97 -20.39 9.16 -5.41
C ILE A 97 -19.95 8.99 -3.96
N THR A 98 -18.71 8.52 -3.72
CA THR A 98 -18.15 8.38 -2.37
C THR A 98 -17.97 9.72 -1.66
N PHE A 99 -17.65 10.78 -2.40
CA PHE A 99 -17.48 12.14 -1.85
C PHE A 99 -18.71 13.02 -1.99
N TYR A 100 -19.85 12.47 -2.41
CA TYR A 100 -21.12 13.17 -2.39
C TYR A 100 -21.81 13.01 -1.03
N VAL A 101 -22.29 14.12 -0.46
CA VAL A 101 -23.01 14.13 0.82
C VAL A 101 -24.51 14.25 0.52
N PRO A 102 -25.31 13.18 0.67
CA PRO A 102 -26.74 13.24 0.41
C PRO A 102 -27.48 14.03 1.51
N ASP A 103 -28.51 14.75 1.11
CA ASP A 103 -29.43 15.38 2.06
C ASP A 103 -30.46 14.33 2.54
N ALA A 104 -30.08 13.60 3.60
CA ALA A 104 -30.84 12.46 4.10
C ALA A 104 -30.66 12.31 5.63
N GLY A 105 -31.55 11.53 6.26
CA GLY A 105 -31.45 11.24 7.68
C GLY A 105 -30.20 10.43 8.05
N ALA A 106 -29.82 10.46 9.33
CA ALA A 106 -28.55 9.90 9.83
C ALA A 106 -28.33 8.43 9.42
N MET A 107 -29.35 7.56 9.54
CA MET A 107 -29.25 6.15 9.16
C MET A 107 -29.02 5.98 7.64
N ALA A 108 -29.74 6.75 6.81
CA ALA A 108 -29.56 6.71 5.36
C ALA A 108 -28.15 7.18 4.93
N LYS A 109 -27.59 8.18 5.61
CA LYS A 109 -26.21 8.63 5.42
C LYS A 109 -25.20 7.53 5.74
N ILE A 110 -25.37 6.82 6.86
CA ILE A 110 -24.49 5.70 7.25
C ILE A 110 -24.52 4.62 6.17
N VAL A 111 -25.72 4.18 5.77
CA VAL A 111 -25.87 3.15 4.72
C VAL A 111 -25.25 3.61 3.41
N TYR A 112 -25.51 4.85 3.01
CA TYR A 112 -24.93 5.44 1.80
C TYR A 112 -23.38 5.40 1.83
N ALA A 113 -22.77 5.86 2.92
CA ALA A 113 -21.32 5.85 3.07
C ALA A 113 -20.73 4.43 3.00
N CYS A 114 -21.35 3.46 3.71
CA CYS A 114 -20.94 2.06 3.69
C CYS A 114 -21.01 1.46 2.27
N VAL A 115 -22.12 1.68 1.58
CA VAL A 115 -22.35 1.13 0.23
C VAL A 115 -21.40 1.77 -0.79
N THR A 116 -21.27 3.10 -0.80
CA THR A 116 -20.40 3.80 -1.76
C THR A 116 -18.93 3.48 -1.55
N TYR A 117 -18.47 3.39 -0.31
CA TYR A 117 -17.10 2.98 0.00
C TYR A 117 -16.84 1.51 -0.38
N ALA A 118 -17.77 0.60 -0.12
CA ALA A 118 -17.68 -0.78 -0.54
C ALA A 118 -17.61 -0.89 -2.08
N ILE A 119 -18.46 -0.16 -2.81
CA ILE A 119 -18.44 -0.12 -4.29
C ILE A 119 -17.09 0.40 -4.79
N LEU A 120 -16.56 1.49 -4.22
CA LEU A 120 -15.25 2.05 -4.58
C LEU A 120 -14.14 1.00 -4.38
N SER A 121 -14.15 0.30 -3.24
CA SER A 121 -13.16 -0.74 -2.92
C SER A 121 -13.24 -1.93 -3.87
N LEU A 122 -14.45 -2.43 -4.18
CA LEU A 122 -14.67 -3.51 -5.13
C LEU A 122 -14.19 -3.17 -6.54
N ILE A 123 -14.53 -1.98 -7.03
CA ILE A 123 -14.11 -1.51 -8.35
C ILE A 123 -12.59 -1.31 -8.38
N TYR A 124 -11.99 -0.77 -7.31
CA TYR A 124 -10.55 -0.68 -7.18
C TYR A 124 -9.88 -2.05 -7.29
N SER A 125 -10.38 -3.06 -6.58
CA SER A 125 -9.87 -4.44 -6.67
C SER A 125 -10.03 -5.02 -8.08
N ALA A 126 -11.16 -4.77 -8.75
CA ALA A 126 -11.41 -5.23 -10.12
C ALA A 126 -10.42 -4.66 -11.16
N ILE A 127 -9.88 -3.46 -10.91
CA ILE A 127 -8.82 -2.87 -11.74
C ILE A 127 -7.44 -3.33 -11.28
N ASN A 128 -7.17 -3.27 -9.98
CA ASN A 128 -5.83 -3.42 -9.45
C ASN A 128 -5.30 -4.85 -9.53
N VAL A 129 -6.16 -5.88 -9.32
CA VAL A 129 -5.75 -7.28 -9.41
C VAL A 129 -5.22 -7.63 -10.82
N PRO A 130 -5.96 -7.42 -11.93
CA PRO A 130 -5.44 -7.69 -13.26
C PRO A 130 -4.27 -6.76 -13.64
N TYR A 131 -4.28 -5.50 -13.18
CA TYR A 131 -3.20 -4.57 -13.42
C TYR A 131 -1.87 -5.06 -12.83
N CYS A 132 -1.87 -5.54 -11.58
CA CYS A 132 -0.66 -6.08 -10.94
C CYS A 132 -0.13 -7.35 -11.62
N ALA A 133 -1.00 -8.15 -12.24
CA ALA A 133 -0.62 -9.36 -12.98
C ALA A 133 -0.13 -9.08 -14.41
N MET A 134 -0.44 -7.91 -14.97
CA MET A 134 -0.18 -7.56 -16.36
C MET A 134 1.31 -7.58 -16.79
N PRO A 135 2.33 -7.27 -15.95
CA PRO A 135 3.74 -7.30 -16.35
C PRO A 135 4.18 -8.64 -16.97
N GLY A 136 3.65 -9.76 -16.45
CA GLY A 136 3.92 -11.09 -16.98
C GLY A 136 3.40 -11.31 -18.41
N ALA A 137 2.36 -10.59 -18.82
CA ALA A 137 1.81 -10.63 -20.16
C ALA A 137 2.46 -9.59 -21.11
N LEU A 138 3.11 -8.55 -20.56
CA LEU A 138 3.80 -7.55 -21.37
C LEU A 138 5.18 -8.02 -21.81
N THR A 139 5.94 -8.69 -20.93
CA THR A 139 7.29 -9.18 -21.20
C THR A 139 7.68 -10.40 -20.38
N LEU A 140 8.51 -11.27 -20.96
CA LEU A 140 9.15 -12.39 -20.28
C LEU A 140 10.54 -12.03 -19.73
N ASP A 141 11.14 -10.94 -20.19
CA ASP A 141 12.46 -10.48 -19.77
C ASP A 141 12.40 -9.88 -18.35
N LEU A 142 13.18 -10.43 -17.44
CA LEU A 142 13.24 -10.00 -16.03
C LEU A 142 13.75 -8.57 -15.88
N ARG A 143 14.68 -8.12 -16.72
CA ARG A 143 15.20 -6.74 -16.69
C ARG A 143 14.12 -5.75 -17.11
N GLU A 144 13.36 -6.09 -18.17
CA GLU A 144 12.25 -5.28 -18.64
C GLU A 144 11.11 -5.23 -17.62
N ARG A 145 10.81 -6.36 -16.92
CA ARG A 145 9.86 -6.36 -15.79
C ARG A 145 10.31 -5.44 -14.66
N HIS A 146 11.60 -5.46 -14.31
CA HIS A 146 12.13 -4.55 -13.30
C HIS A 146 12.00 -3.09 -13.73
N SER A 147 12.31 -2.78 -14.99
CA SER A 147 12.12 -1.44 -15.57
C SER A 147 10.66 -1.00 -15.51
N LEU A 148 9.69 -1.88 -15.84
CA LEU A 148 8.26 -1.61 -15.70
C LEU A 148 7.87 -1.22 -14.27
N GLN A 149 8.37 -1.95 -13.27
CA GLN A 149 8.09 -1.65 -11.87
C GLN A 149 8.69 -0.30 -11.44
N SER A 150 9.89 0.05 -11.93
CA SER A 150 10.49 1.36 -11.64
C SER A 150 9.65 2.51 -12.20
N TRP A 151 9.16 2.40 -13.44
CA TRP A 151 8.24 3.38 -14.03
C TRP A 151 6.90 3.43 -13.29
N ARG A 152 6.37 2.27 -12.90
CA ARG A 152 5.16 2.15 -12.09
C ARG A 152 5.26 2.95 -10.80
N PHE A 153 6.26 2.64 -9.96
CA PHE A 153 6.42 3.32 -8.67
C PHE A 153 6.74 4.81 -8.83
N GLY A 154 7.55 5.18 -9.84
CA GLY A 154 7.85 6.59 -10.11
C GLY A 154 6.59 7.40 -10.44
N LEU A 155 5.74 6.90 -11.35
CA LEU A 155 4.50 7.57 -11.72
C LEU A 155 3.44 7.50 -10.63
N SER A 156 3.35 6.41 -9.88
CA SER A 156 2.50 6.29 -8.70
C SER A 156 2.84 7.35 -7.65
N PHE A 157 4.13 7.58 -7.41
CA PHE A 157 4.60 8.62 -6.50
C PHE A 157 4.19 10.02 -6.98
N ILE A 158 4.30 10.31 -8.29
CA ILE A 158 3.84 11.58 -8.87
C ILE A 158 2.32 11.73 -8.67
N GLY A 159 1.54 10.66 -8.86
CA GLY A 159 0.09 10.66 -8.59
C GLY A 159 -0.24 11.00 -7.13
N GLY A 160 0.46 10.38 -6.18
CA GLY A 160 0.32 10.67 -4.76
C GLY A 160 0.71 12.12 -4.42
N LEU A 161 1.77 12.64 -5.04
CA LEU A 161 2.20 14.02 -4.87
C LEU A 161 1.16 15.02 -5.41
N ILE A 162 0.58 14.75 -6.58
CA ILE A 162 -0.51 15.56 -7.17
C ILE A 162 -1.66 15.67 -6.18
N VAL A 163 -2.14 14.56 -5.63
CA VAL A 163 -3.21 14.59 -4.62
C VAL A 163 -2.80 15.41 -3.41
N THR A 164 -1.62 15.16 -2.87
CA THR A 164 -1.15 15.82 -1.65
C THR A 164 -1.02 17.32 -1.82
N VAL A 165 -0.53 17.77 -2.98
CA VAL A 165 -0.29 19.19 -3.28
C VAL A 165 -1.55 19.92 -3.72
N ILE A 166 -2.40 19.27 -4.53
CA ILE A 166 -3.49 19.95 -5.25
C ILE A 166 -4.84 19.74 -4.56
N ALA A 167 -5.07 18.62 -3.83
CA ALA A 167 -6.40 18.30 -3.33
C ALA A 167 -6.98 19.38 -2.40
N LEU A 168 -6.28 19.79 -1.35
CA LEU A 168 -6.79 20.79 -0.40
C LEU A 168 -6.95 22.21 -1.02
N PRO A 169 -5.97 22.75 -1.77
CA PRO A 169 -6.18 24.00 -2.52
C PRO A 169 -7.38 23.91 -3.46
N LEU A 170 -7.56 22.78 -4.13
CA LEU A 170 -8.69 22.58 -5.05
C LEU A 170 -10.03 22.52 -4.30
N VAL A 171 -10.08 21.86 -3.13
CA VAL A 171 -11.26 21.85 -2.25
C VAL A 171 -11.64 23.27 -1.83
N SER A 172 -10.68 24.10 -1.43
CA SER A 172 -10.97 25.48 -1.03
C SER A 172 -11.41 26.35 -2.21
N LEU A 173 -10.77 26.22 -3.37
CA LEU A 173 -11.06 26.99 -4.58
C LEU A 173 -12.46 26.67 -5.13
N LEU A 174 -12.76 25.36 -5.31
CA LEU A 174 -14.03 24.91 -5.90
C LEU A 174 -15.20 24.95 -4.92
N GLY A 175 -14.89 24.91 -3.61
CA GLY A 175 -15.91 24.92 -2.56
C GLY A 175 -16.54 26.28 -2.33
N GLN A 176 -15.87 27.38 -2.66
CA GLN A 176 -16.37 28.75 -2.47
C GLN A 176 -17.00 28.96 -1.08
N GLY A 177 -16.34 28.45 -0.03
CA GLY A 177 -16.82 28.50 1.35
C GLY A 177 -17.68 27.30 1.78
N ASN A 178 -18.11 26.43 0.87
CA ASN A 178 -18.79 25.18 1.21
C ASN A 178 -17.83 23.96 1.06
N VAL A 179 -17.36 23.46 2.20
CA VAL A 179 -16.38 22.37 2.25
C VAL A 179 -16.89 21.09 1.59
N GLN A 180 -18.17 20.75 1.76
CA GLN A 180 -18.79 19.55 1.16
C GLN A 180 -18.75 19.62 -0.37
N LYS A 181 -19.16 20.76 -0.94
CA LYS A 181 -19.07 21.00 -2.40
C LYS A 181 -17.63 20.99 -2.87
N GLY A 182 -16.71 21.56 -2.08
CA GLY A 182 -15.27 21.55 -2.37
C GLY A 182 -14.72 20.14 -2.54
N TYR A 183 -14.95 19.26 -1.56
CA TYR A 183 -14.54 17.86 -1.67
C TYR A 183 -15.19 17.15 -2.86
N PHE A 184 -16.49 17.34 -3.06
CA PHE A 184 -17.20 16.72 -4.19
C PHE A 184 -16.58 17.09 -5.54
N TYR A 185 -16.39 18.38 -5.83
CA TYR A 185 -15.83 18.83 -7.11
C TYR A 185 -14.35 18.46 -7.28
N ALA A 186 -13.55 18.62 -6.21
CA ALA A 186 -12.12 18.27 -6.26
C ALA A 186 -11.93 16.78 -6.52
N MET A 187 -12.68 15.92 -5.83
CA MET A 187 -12.57 14.47 -6.00
C MET A 187 -13.20 13.98 -7.30
N SER A 188 -14.21 14.67 -7.81
CA SER A 188 -14.74 14.40 -9.15
C SER A 188 -13.70 14.66 -10.23
N LEU A 189 -12.93 15.74 -10.11
CA LEU A 189 -11.86 16.03 -11.04
C LEU A 189 -10.72 14.98 -10.96
N MET A 190 -10.36 14.56 -9.74
CA MET A 190 -9.37 13.47 -9.55
C MET A 190 -9.88 12.14 -10.13
N GLY A 191 -11.16 11.82 -9.94
CA GLY A 191 -11.79 10.64 -10.54
C GLY A 191 -11.78 10.69 -12.07
N LEU A 192 -12.09 11.84 -12.66
CA LEU A 192 -12.03 12.05 -14.12
C LEU A 192 -10.60 11.88 -14.64
N LEU A 193 -9.61 12.47 -13.97
CA LEU A 193 -8.20 12.28 -14.30
C LEU A 193 -7.81 10.79 -14.22
N GLY A 194 -8.27 10.07 -13.19
CA GLY A 194 -8.08 8.63 -13.06
C GLY A 194 -8.64 7.84 -14.25
N ILE A 195 -9.85 8.18 -14.73
CA ILE A 195 -10.43 7.57 -15.94
C ILE A 195 -9.52 7.77 -17.14
N VAL A 196 -9.07 9.00 -17.39
CA VAL A 196 -8.19 9.35 -18.52
C VAL A 196 -6.89 8.56 -18.43
N LEU A 197 -6.27 8.47 -17.27
CA LEU A 197 -5.01 7.75 -17.06
C LEU A 197 -5.17 6.24 -17.29
N PHE A 198 -6.27 5.62 -16.85
CA PHE A 198 -6.54 4.21 -17.13
C PHE A 198 -6.77 3.96 -18.62
N PHE A 199 -7.45 4.85 -19.32
CA PHE A 199 -7.57 4.76 -20.79
C PHE A 199 -6.20 4.92 -21.46
N CYS A 200 -5.36 5.86 -21.01
CA CYS A 200 -3.99 5.97 -21.51
C CYS A 200 -3.20 4.68 -21.26
N CYS A 201 -3.31 4.09 -20.07
CA CYS A 201 -2.70 2.79 -19.78
C CYS A 201 -3.17 1.71 -20.75
N PHE A 202 -4.48 1.60 -20.99
CA PHE A 202 -5.05 0.64 -21.93
C PHE A 202 -4.55 0.84 -23.36
N PHE A 203 -4.54 2.07 -23.89
CA PHE A 203 -4.14 2.35 -25.28
C PHE A 203 -2.62 2.30 -25.51
N MET A 204 -1.83 2.56 -24.48
CA MET A 204 -0.36 2.57 -24.60
C MET A 204 0.27 1.19 -24.36
N THR A 205 -0.40 0.27 -23.65
CA THR A 205 0.12 -1.08 -23.36
C THR A 205 -0.48 -2.11 -24.33
N ARG A 206 0.26 -3.22 -24.56
CA ARG A 206 -0.24 -4.35 -25.34
C ARG A 206 0.25 -5.67 -24.75
N GLU A 207 -0.66 -6.59 -24.43
CA GLU A 207 -0.30 -7.95 -24.03
C GLU A 207 0.34 -8.70 -25.19
N ARG A 208 1.50 -9.29 -24.95
CA ARG A 208 2.31 -10.01 -25.96
C ARG A 208 2.40 -11.49 -25.64
N TYR A 209 2.19 -11.85 -24.38
CA TYR A 209 2.33 -13.22 -23.87
C TYR A 209 1.09 -13.61 -23.07
N SER A 210 0.66 -14.88 -23.23
CA SER A 210 -0.38 -15.46 -22.38
C SER A 210 0.31 -16.25 -21.26
N PRO A 211 0.21 -15.84 -19.99
CA PRO A 211 0.80 -16.58 -18.89
C PRO A 211 0.19 -17.99 -18.82
N ARG A 212 1.03 -19.03 -18.82
CA ARG A 212 0.60 -20.40 -18.58
C ARG A 212 0.40 -20.58 -17.07
N ASN A 213 -0.76 -21.01 -16.65
CA ASN A 213 -1.01 -21.38 -15.26
C ASN A 213 -0.51 -22.83 -15.05
N ASP A 214 0.75 -22.98 -14.68
CA ASP A 214 1.26 -24.25 -14.15
C ASP A 214 0.98 -24.32 -12.64
N THR A 215 -0.30 -24.45 -12.27
CA THR A 215 -0.72 -24.70 -10.89
C THR A 215 -0.78 -26.20 -10.64
N SER A 216 0.38 -26.82 -10.43
CA SER A 216 0.46 -28.20 -9.94
C SER A 216 0.55 -28.18 -8.40
N GLY A 217 -0.59 -28.21 -7.72
CA GLY A 217 -0.65 -28.34 -6.26
C GLY A 217 -1.94 -27.83 -5.65
N SER A 218 -2.34 -28.38 -4.50
CA SER A 218 -3.46 -27.84 -3.74
C SER A 218 -3.05 -26.57 -3.01
N MET A 219 -3.67 -25.44 -3.33
CA MET A 219 -3.45 -24.14 -2.69
C MET A 219 -3.54 -24.21 -1.15
N LEU A 220 -4.44 -25.06 -0.62
CA LEU A 220 -4.58 -25.26 0.83
C LEU A 220 -3.35 -25.92 1.46
N THR A 221 -2.72 -26.87 0.74
CA THR A 221 -1.50 -27.53 1.22
C THR A 221 -0.34 -26.54 1.26
N ASP A 222 -0.20 -25.70 0.22
CA ASP A 222 0.84 -24.69 0.15
C ASP A 222 0.63 -23.60 1.20
N LEU A 223 -0.61 -23.20 1.47
CA LEU A 223 -0.93 -22.25 2.53
C LEU A 223 -0.61 -22.82 3.92
N LYS A 224 -0.91 -24.09 4.18
CA LYS A 224 -0.53 -24.76 5.44
C LYS A 224 0.99 -24.83 5.60
N LEU A 225 1.71 -25.16 4.52
CA LEU A 225 3.16 -25.20 4.51
C LEU A 225 3.77 -23.83 4.85
N LEU A 226 3.26 -22.78 4.23
CA LEU A 226 3.67 -21.41 4.47
C LEU A 226 3.31 -20.95 5.89
N ALA A 227 2.11 -21.26 6.38
CA ALA A 227 1.69 -20.94 7.74
C ALA A 227 2.54 -21.64 8.81
N ALA A 228 3.14 -22.79 8.51
CA ALA A 228 4.10 -23.48 9.40
C ALA A 228 5.48 -22.78 9.42
N ASN A 229 5.77 -21.89 8.47
CA ASN A 229 7.02 -21.13 8.42
C ASN A 229 7.01 -19.98 9.43
N SER A 230 7.85 -20.07 10.46
CA SER A 230 7.94 -19.04 11.51
C SER A 230 8.42 -17.70 10.97
N GLN A 231 9.33 -17.67 9.99
CA GLN A 231 9.86 -16.43 9.43
C GLN A 231 8.80 -15.71 8.58
N TRP A 232 7.99 -16.46 7.83
CA TRP A 232 6.84 -15.89 7.13
C TRP A 232 5.82 -15.28 8.11
N ARG A 233 5.47 -15.97 9.21
CA ARG A 233 4.55 -15.43 10.21
C ARG A 233 5.03 -14.12 10.82
N ILE A 234 6.34 -14.01 11.07
CA ILE A 234 6.96 -12.77 11.59
C ILE A 234 6.81 -11.65 10.56
N VAL A 235 7.18 -11.88 9.30
CA VAL A 235 7.09 -10.85 8.24
C VAL A 235 5.64 -10.47 7.95
N PHE A 236 4.71 -11.42 7.98
CA PHE A 236 3.28 -11.19 7.82
C PHE A 236 2.73 -10.26 8.91
N LEU A 237 2.95 -10.59 10.18
CA LEU A 237 2.50 -9.78 11.31
C LEU A 237 3.20 -8.42 11.35
N PHE A 238 4.51 -8.40 11.05
CA PHE A 238 5.29 -7.18 10.95
C PHE A 238 4.67 -6.19 9.96
N ASN A 239 4.24 -6.66 8.78
CA ASN A 239 3.61 -5.80 7.78
C ASN A 239 2.25 -5.28 8.20
N ILE A 240 1.44 -6.09 8.90
CA ILE A 240 0.18 -5.63 9.49
C ILE A 240 0.45 -4.48 10.45
N LEU A 241 1.38 -4.65 11.40
CA LEU A 241 1.71 -3.63 12.39
C LEU A 241 2.27 -2.36 11.75
N LEU A 242 3.16 -2.51 10.76
CA LEU A 242 3.76 -1.39 10.05
C LEU A 242 2.68 -0.53 9.39
N LEU A 243 1.82 -1.15 8.58
CA LEU A 243 0.81 -0.41 7.84
C LEU A 243 -0.27 0.16 8.78
N THR A 244 -0.61 -0.56 9.86
CA THR A 244 -1.49 -0.05 10.91
C THR A 244 -0.90 1.22 11.53
N ALA A 245 0.38 1.22 11.91
CA ALA A 245 1.04 2.39 12.49
C ALA A 245 1.11 3.57 11.52
N VAL A 246 1.50 3.32 10.26
CA VAL A 246 1.62 4.33 9.21
C VAL A 246 0.28 4.99 8.92
N VAL A 247 -0.79 4.20 8.77
CA VAL A 247 -2.12 4.72 8.46
C VAL A 247 -2.76 5.40 9.66
N THR A 248 -2.59 4.87 10.87
CA THR A 248 -3.06 5.53 12.09
C THR A 248 -2.48 6.94 12.19
N ARG A 249 -1.15 7.07 12.03
CA ARG A 249 -0.49 8.38 12.03
C ARG A 249 -0.95 9.27 10.88
N GLY A 250 -0.99 8.73 9.66
CA GLY A 250 -1.41 9.47 8.45
C GLY A 250 -2.83 10.02 8.58
N SER A 251 -3.78 9.18 8.96
CA SER A 251 -5.18 9.58 9.17
C SER A 251 -5.34 10.55 10.35
N ALA A 252 -4.55 10.39 11.42
CA ALA A 252 -4.57 11.30 12.56
C ALA A 252 -3.96 12.68 12.25
N THR A 253 -3.17 12.82 11.18
CA THR A 253 -2.48 14.08 10.83
C THR A 253 -3.45 15.26 10.68
N MET A 254 -4.57 15.06 9.98
CA MET A 254 -5.59 16.10 9.78
C MET A 254 -6.17 16.58 11.13
N TYR A 255 -6.52 15.63 12.00
CA TYR A 255 -7.05 15.94 13.32
C TYR A 255 -6.01 16.65 14.20
N TYR A 256 -4.77 16.19 14.16
CA TYR A 256 -3.67 16.74 14.95
C TYR A 256 -3.39 18.20 14.58
N VAL A 257 -3.28 18.52 13.28
CA VAL A 257 -2.97 19.87 12.84
C VAL A 257 -4.15 20.81 13.06
N ASN A 258 -5.39 20.34 12.81
CA ASN A 258 -6.59 21.18 12.97
C ASN A 258 -6.94 21.45 14.44
N TYR A 259 -6.89 20.43 15.31
CA TYR A 259 -7.44 20.53 16.67
C TYR A 259 -6.38 20.66 17.75
N VAL A 260 -5.19 20.06 17.59
CA VAL A 260 -4.11 20.14 18.58
C VAL A 260 -3.20 21.33 18.32
N LEU A 261 -2.75 21.51 17.07
CA LEU A 261 -1.92 22.66 16.69
C LEU A 261 -2.75 23.94 16.49
N LEU A 262 -4.05 23.84 16.26
CA LEU A 262 -4.96 24.95 15.94
C LEU A 262 -4.48 25.80 14.73
N ARG A 263 -3.90 25.13 13.73
CA ARG A 263 -3.29 25.75 12.54
C ARG A 263 -3.74 25.05 11.26
N PRO A 264 -5.04 25.14 10.91
CA PRO A 264 -5.57 24.47 9.71
C PRO A 264 -4.87 24.92 8.42
N GLU A 265 -4.35 26.17 8.38
CA GLU A 265 -3.58 26.69 7.26
C GLU A 265 -2.25 25.95 7.03
N LEU A 266 -1.72 25.27 8.04
CA LEU A 266 -0.45 24.53 7.94
C LEU A 266 -0.61 23.07 7.54
N VAL A 267 -1.83 22.52 7.46
CA VAL A 267 -2.09 21.11 7.10
C VAL A 267 -1.40 20.74 5.80
N PHE A 268 -1.57 21.57 4.78
CA PHE A 268 -0.92 21.38 3.49
C PHE A 268 0.61 21.31 3.60
N ALA A 269 1.23 22.32 4.21
CA ALA A 269 2.68 22.38 4.37
C ALA A 269 3.22 21.22 5.20
N PHE A 270 2.47 20.80 6.24
CA PHE A 270 2.83 19.69 7.12
C PHE A 270 2.86 18.34 6.38
N ILE A 271 1.85 18.07 5.57
CA ILE A 271 1.76 16.83 4.78
C ILE A 271 2.82 16.82 3.66
N VAL A 272 2.94 17.93 2.91
CA VAL A 272 3.89 18.03 1.79
C VAL A 272 5.33 17.91 2.27
N SER A 273 5.70 18.59 3.36
CA SER A 273 7.07 18.52 3.90
C SER A 273 7.42 17.09 4.34
N GLY A 274 6.48 16.38 4.98
CA GLY A 274 6.63 14.97 5.32
C GLY A 274 6.80 14.08 4.10
N MET A 275 6.02 14.33 3.04
CA MET A 275 6.09 13.55 1.80
C MET A 275 7.42 13.75 1.04
N VAL A 276 7.91 14.98 0.95
CA VAL A 276 9.23 15.29 0.36
C VAL A 276 10.37 14.64 1.15
N ALA A 277 10.28 14.69 2.49
CA ALA A 277 11.23 14.01 3.36
C ALA A 277 11.20 12.48 3.16
N SER A 278 10.01 11.90 3.04
CA SER A 278 9.81 10.48 2.76
C SER A 278 10.46 10.05 1.45
N LEU A 279 10.28 10.82 0.38
CA LEU A 279 10.93 10.57 -0.91
C LEU A 279 12.45 10.59 -0.78
N SER A 280 12.99 11.61 -0.11
CA SER A 280 14.42 11.75 0.12
C SER A 280 14.98 10.54 0.91
N GLY A 281 14.24 10.07 1.92
CA GLY A 281 14.58 8.86 2.68
C GLY A 281 14.64 7.61 1.80
N ALA A 282 13.62 7.37 0.98
CA ALA A 282 13.60 6.22 0.08
C ALA A 282 14.77 6.23 -0.93
N LEU A 283 15.07 7.38 -1.53
CA LEU A 283 16.18 7.54 -2.49
C LEU A 283 17.56 7.35 -1.85
N LEU A 284 17.73 7.76 -0.60
CA LEU A 284 18.99 7.65 0.12
C LEU A 284 19.16 6.33 0.87
N SER A 285 18.14 5.48 0.91
CA SER A 285 18.09 4.22 1.65
C SER A 285 19.30 3.33 1.37
N GLU A 286 19.62 3.07 0.10
CA GLU A 286 20.74 2.21 -0.29
C GLU A 286 22.09 2.78 0.18
N ARG A 287 22.29 4.09 0.03
CA ARG A 287 23.54 4.76 0.43
C ARG A 287 23.75 4.76 1.94
N LEU A 288 22.68 4.94 2.72
CA LEU A 288 22.76 5.06 4.17
C LEU A 288 22.71 3.69 4.86
N LEU A 289 21.89 2.76 4.39
CA LEU A 289 21.65 1.49 5.05
C LEU A 289 22.37 0.31 4.37
N GLY A 290 22.80 0.43 3.12
CA GLY A 290 23.35 -0.68 2.34
C GLY A 290 24.65 -1.31 2.90
N LYS A 291 25.34 -0.62 3.82
CA LYS A 291 26.57 -1.14 4.48
C LYS A 291 26.28 -1.92 5.78
N PHE A 292 25.05 -1.83 6.30
CA PHE A 292 24.67 -2.45 7.55
C PHE A 292 23.95 -3.77 7.32
N ASP A 293 23.96 -4.65 8.32
CA ASP A 293 23.08 -5.81 8.33
C ASP A 293 21.62 -5.36 8.27
N ARG A 294 20.84 -5.96 7.34
CA ARG A 294 19.48 -5.53 7.01
C ARG A 294 18.56 -5.49 8.24
N VAL A 295 18.61 -6.54 9.08
CA VAL A 295 17.76 -6.66 10.27
C VAL A 295 18.12 -5.60 11.31
N ARG A 296 19.42 -5.41 11.56
CA ARG A 296 19.91 -4.39 12.50
C ARG A 296 19.61 -2.98 12.01
N ALA A 297 19.84 -2.70 10.73
CA ALA A 297 19.48 -1.41 10.12
C ALA A 297 17.99 -1.11 10.33
N TYR A 298 17.13 -2.12 10.11
CA TYR A 298 15.70 -1.97 10.32
C TYR A 298 15.36 -1.72 11.80
N GLN A 299 15.95 -2.48 12.73
CA GLN A 299 15.74 -2.28 14.18
C GLN A 299 16.13 -0.87 14.63
N TRP A 300 17.31 -0.39 14.26
CA TRP A 300 17.75 0.97 14.60
C TRP A 300 16.84 2.04 14.04
N THR A 301 16.35 1.86 12.82
CA THR A 301 15.45 2.80 12.19
C THR A 301 14.10 2.83 12.92
N ILE A 302 13.54 1.68 13.31
CA ILE A 302 12.28 1.63 14.08
C ILE A 302 12.45 2.24 15.47
N ILE A 303 13.58 1.99 16.15
CA ILE A 303 13.87 2.62 17.44
C ILE A 303 13.92 4.14 17.28
N SER A 304 14.50 4.64 16.19
CA SER A 304 14.49 6.09 15.89
C SER A 304 13.06 6.63 15.71
N PHE A 305 12.14 5.86 15.08
CA PHE A 305 10.72 6.28 15.00
C PHE A 305 10.09 6.43 16.38
N VAL A 306 10.37 5.47 17.27
CA VAL A 306 9.83 5.51 18.65
C VAL A 306 10.35 6.75 19.37
N ILE A 307 11.65 7.05 19.24
CA ILE A 307 12.26 8.20 19.90
C ILE A 307 11.65 9.50 19.36
N PHE A 308 11.65 9.71 18.03
CA PHE A 308 11.13 10.94 17.44
C PHE A 308 9.61 11.10 17.61
N GLY A 309 8.86 9.98 17.51
CA GLY A 309 7.43 9.99 17.76
C GLY A 309 7.08 10.34 19.20
N ALA A 310 7.80 9.75 20.17
CA ALA A 310 7.63 10.06 21.58
C ALA A 310 8.04 11.51 21.91
N LEU A 311 9.11 12.02 21.32
CA LEU A 311 9.53 13.42 21.51
C LEU A 311 8.42 14.38 21.10
N ILE A 312 7.76 14.17 19.96
CA ILE A 312 6.65 15.03 19.51
C ILE A 312 5.53 15.09 20.55
N PHE A 313 5.23 13.98 21.23
CA PHE A 313 4.16 13.93 22.24
C PHE A 313 4.37 14.91 23.38
N PHE A 314 5.62 15.10 23.84
CA PHE A 314 5.97 15.97 24.97
C PHE A 314 6.16 17.44 24.61
N ILE A 315 6.21 17.77 23.32
CA ILE A 315 6.40 19.15 22.87
C ILE A 315 5.08 19.91 22.96
N PRO A 316 5.06 21.09 23.61
CA PRO A 316 3.87 21.92 23.63
C PRO A 316 3.42 22.31 22.22
N PRO A 317 2.09 22.31 21.94
CA PRO A 317 1.55 22.68 20.63
C PRO A 317 1.95 24.08 20.13
N SER A 318 2.37 24.99 21.06
CA SER A 318 2.88 26.32 20.73
C SER A 318 4.20 26.28 19.93
N GLN A 319 4.99 25.21 20.06
CA GLN A 319 6.26 25.05 19.34
C GLN A 319 6.07 24.39 17.97
N VAL A 320 5.22 24.97 17.14
CA VAL A 320 4.80 24.42 15.85
C VAL A 320 5.99 24.07 14.95
N TRP A 321 6.99 24.95 14.85
CA TRP A 321 8.15 24.75 13.98
C TRP A 321 9.06 23.59 14.41
N LEU A 322 9.16 23.35 15.73
CA LEU A 322 9.91 22.20 16.24
C LEU A 322 9.17 20.89 15.90
N ILE A 323 7.84 20.87 16.06
CA ILE A 323 6.99 19.73 15.66
C ILE A 323 7.12 19.47 14.15
N PHE A 324 7.14 20.51 13.33
CA PHE A 324 7.37 20.43 11.89
C PHE A 324 8.72 19.78 11.56
N GLY A 325 9.80 20.26 12.17
CA GLY A 325 11.15 19.72 11.97
C GLY A 325 11.24 18.24 12.35
N LEU A 326 10.67 17.86 13.50
CA LEU A 326 10.63 16.46 13.93
C LEU A 326 9.77 15.58 13.04
N ASN A 327 8.65 16.09 12.50
CA ASN A 327 7.84 15.35 11.54
C ASN A 327 8.59 15.10 10.22
N ILE A 328 9.37 16.05 9.75
CA ILE A 328 10.24 15.89 8.58
C ILE A 328 11.28 14.78 8.84
N VAL A 329 11.98 14.85 9.98
CA VAL A 329 12.96 13.83 10.36
C VAL A 329 12.31 12.45 10.49
N PHE A 330 11.16 12.35 11.16
CA PHE A 330 10.41 11.11 11.29
C PHE A 330 10.05 10.53 9.91
N SER A 331 9.48 11.34 9.02
CA SER A 331 9.04 10.92 7.68
C SER A 331 10.22 10.46 6.81
N PHE A 332 11.35 11.16 6.91
CA PHE A 332 12.59 10.78 6.24
C PHE A 332 13.07 9.40 6.68
N ILE A 333 13.21 9.21 8.00
CA ILE A 333 13.68 7.96 8.59
C ILE A 333 12.73 6.81 8.25
N GLN A 334 11.41 7.04 8.31
CA GLN A 334 10.38 6.02 8.02
C GLN A 334 10.58 5.40 6.64
N ASN A 335 10.84 6.21 5.63
CA ASN A 335 10.95 5.72 4.27
C ASN A 335 12.35 5.17 3.90
N LEU A 336 13.35 5.32 4.76
CA LEU A 336 14.63 4.61 4.61
C LEU A 336 14.44 3.09 4.61
N THR A 337 13.43 2.57 5.28
CA THR A 337 13.22 1.13 5.44
C THR A 337 12.28 0.50 4.41
N THR A 338 11.58 1.30 3.61
CA THR A 338 10.65 0.78 2.61
C THR A 338 11.28 -0.22 1.63
N PRO A 339 12.48 0.02 1.05
CA PRO A 339 13.11 -0.99 0.20
C PRO A 339 13.46 -2.27 0.95
N LEU A 340 13.88 -2.18 2.22
CA LEU A 340 14.21 -3.33 3.05
C LEU A 340 12.98 -4.22 3.32
N GLN A 341 11.82 -3.62 3.50
CA GLN A 341 10.55 -4.33 3.69
C GLN A 341 10.27 -5.30 2.52
N TRP A 342 10.46 -4.84 1.30
CA TRP A 342 10.21 -5.66 0.10
C TRP A 342 11.25 -6.78 -0.05
N THR A 343 12.49 -6.56 0.37
CA THR A 343 13.51 -7.63 0.35
C THR A 343 13.20 -8.75 1.34
N MET A 344 12.58 -8.44 2.49
CA MET A 344 12.18 -9.47 3.47
C MET A 344 11.19 -10.49 2.89
N PHE A 345 10.30 -10.10 1.98
CA PHE A 345 9.41 -11.05 1.31
C PHE A 345 10.19 -12.02 0.42
N SER A 346 11.16 -11.52 -0.35
CA SER A 346 12.03 -12.35 -1.18
C SER A 346 12.89 -13.31 -0.34
N ASP A 347 13.42 -12.82 0.78
CA ASP A 347 14.23 -13.63 1.71
C ASP A 347 13.38 -14.79 2.29
N VAL A 348 12.09 -14.56 2.58
CA VAL A 348 11.17 -15.60 3.04
C VAL A 348 10.87 -16.63 1.93
N VAL A 349 10.77 -16.21 0.67
CA VAL A 349 10.59 -17.13 -0.47
C VAL A 349 11.79 -18.07 -0.58
N ASP A 350 13.02 -17.52 -0.56
CA ASP A 350 14.23 -18.32 -0.67
C ASP A 350 14.43 -19.25 0.54
N TYR A 351 14.10 -18.78 1.75
CA TYR A 351 14.10 -19.60 2.95
C TYR A 351 13.07 -20.75 2.88
N GLU A 352 11.87 -20.51 2.34
CA GLU A 352 10.87 -21.57 2.18
C GLU A 352 11.31 -22.59 1.13
N GLU A 353 11.90 -22.16 0.01
CA GLU A 353 12.46 -23.08 -0.99
C GLU A 353 13.58 -23.93 -0.39
N HIS A 354 14.47 -23.34 0.43
CA HIS A 354 15.52 -24.06 1.13
C HIS A 354 14.95 -25.11 2.12
N ARG A 355 13.88 -24.75 2.86
CA ARG A 355 13.26 -25.59 3.90
C ARG A 355 12.43 -26.73 3.35
N SER A 356 11.57 -26.45 2.35
CA SER A 356 10.56 -27.39 1.84
C SER A 356 10.87 -27.94 0.46
N GLY A 357 11.87 -27.39 -0.23
CA GLY A 357 12.16 -27.70 -1.63
C GLY A 357 11.13 -27.13 -2.61
N ARG A 358 10.14 -26.37 -2.14
CA ARG A 358 9.06 -25.79 -2.95
C ARG A 358 9.19 -24.26 -2.96
N ARG A 359 9.19 -23.69 -4.16
CA ARG A 359 9.23 -22.26 -4.33
C ARG A 359 7.81 -21.69 -4.40
N LEU A 360 7.44 -20.85 -3.44
CA LEU A 360 6.07 -20.35 -3.24
C LEU A 360 5.99 -18.81 -3.44
N ASP A 361 6.64 -18.26 -4.48
CA ASP A 361 6.66 -16.81 -4.73
C ASP A 361 5.25 -16.21 -4.74
N GLY A 362 4.37 -16.75 -5.56
CA GLY A 362 3.00 -16.22 -5.71
C GLY A 362 2.23 -16.18 -4.40
N LEU A 363 2.35 -17.22 -3.56
CA LEU A 363 1.66 -17.28 -2.29
C LEU A 363 2.24 -16.34 -1.24
N VAL A 364 3.57 -16.21 -1.16
CA VAL A 364 4.23 -15.27 -0.25
C VAL A 364 3.85 -13.84 -0.59
N PHE A 365 3.93 -13.45 -1.88
CA PHE A 365 3.59 -12.09 -2.28
C PHE A 365 2.08 -11.80 -2.19
N SER A 366 1.20 -12.74 -2.48
CA SER A 366 -0.25 -12.53 -2.31
C SER A 366 -0.64 -12.36 -0.85
N THR A 367 -0.07 -13.18 0.05
CA THR A 367 -0.29 -13.01 1.50
C THR A 367 0.34 -11.74 2.05
N ALA A 368 1.46 -11.28 1.48
CA ALA A 368 2.06 -9.99 1.80
C ALA A 368 1.12 -8.83 1.42
N LEU A 369 0.54 -8.85 0.22
CA LEU A 369 -0.45 -7.85 -0.21
C LEU A 369 -1.69 -7.87 0.68
N PHE A 370 -2.15 -9.06 1.09
CA PHE A 370 -3.23 -9.17 2.07
C PHE A 370 -2.85 -8.50 3.39
N ALA A 371 -1.66 -8.77 3.96
CA ALA A 371 -1.18 -8.16 5.19
C ALA A 371 -1.11 -6.64 5.09
N ILE A 372 -0.66 -6.11 3.94
CA ILE A 372 -0.64 -4.68 3.63
C ILE A 372 -2.06 -4.11 3.67
N LYS A 373 -3.00 -4.67 2.91
CA LYS A 373 -4.39 -4.21 2.87
C LYS A 373 -5.06 -4.27 4.24
N PHE A 374 -4.86 -5.35 4.97
CA PHE A 374 -5.42 -5.54 6.30
C PHE A 374 -4.86 -4.53 7.31
N GLY A 375 -3.54 -4.27 7.28
CA GLY A 375 -2.91 -3.26 8.12
C GLY A 375 -3.41 -1.84 7.84
N LEU A 376 -3.60 -1.50 6.54
CA LEU A 376 -4.20 -0.21 6.14
C LEU A 376 -5.62 -0.04 6.72
N ALA A 377 -6.44 -1.08 6.65
CA ALA A 377 -7.79 -1.07 7.19
C ALA A 377 -7.82 -0.93 8.72
N LEU A 378 -6.97 -1.72 9.38
CA LEU A 378 -6.86 -1.70 10.84
C LEU A 378 -6.38 -0.33 11.33
N GLY A 379 -5.47 0.33 10.62
CA GLY A 379 -5.02 1.68 10.95
C GLY A 379 -6.15 2.71 10.92
N GLY A 380 -6.99 2.68 9.87
CA GLY A 380 -8.19 3.53 9.80
C GLY A 380 -9.23 3.20 10.87
N ALA A 381 -9.43 1.91 11.15
CA ALA A 381 -10.35 1.45 12.20
C ALA A 381 -9.89 1.90 13.60
N VAL A 382 -8.60 1.80 13.90
CA VAL A 382 -8.02 2.26 15.17
C VAL A 382 -8.31 3.74 15.40
N VAL A 383 -8.13 4.59 14.40
CA VAL A 383 -8.45 6.02 14.50
C VAL A 383 -9.94 6.22 14.82
N GLY A 384 -10.82 5.55 14.07
CA GLY A 384 -12.25 5.68 14.26
C GLY A 384 -12.73 5.18 15.63
N TRP A 385 -12.25 4.02 16.06
CA TRP A 385 -12.63 3.45 17.37
C TRP A 385 -12.12 4.29 18.53
N VAL A 386 -10.86 4.70 18.49
CA VAL A 386 -10.24 5.49 19.58
C VAL A 386 -10.93 6.86 19.70
N LEU A 387 -11.23 7.54 18.57
CA LEU A 387 -11.99 8.79 18.59
C LEU A 387 -13.43 8.57 19.06
N GLY A 388 -14.06 7.45 18.68
CA GLY A 388 -15.40 7.11 19.14
C GLY A 388 -15.50 6.80 20.64
N MET A 389 -14.41 6.30 21.27
CA MET A 389 -14.37 6.01 22.71
C MET A 389 -14.25 7.27 23.59
N VAL A 390 -13.82 8.39 23.02
CA VAL A 390 -13.57 9.63 23.76
C VAL A 390 -14.57 10.73 23.43
N ASP A 391 -15.73 10.36 22.87
CA ASP A 391 -16.82 11.28 22.51
C ASP A 391 -16.34 12.46 21.63
N TYR A 392 -15.49 12.17 20.65
CA TYR A 392 -15.03 13.16 19.70
C TYR A 392 -16.22 13.83 19.00
N ALA A 393 -16.30 15.14 19.05
CA ALA A 393 -17.38 15.94 18.46
C ALA A 393 -16.91 16.58 17.13
N PRO A 394 -17.32 16.02 15.97
CA PRO A 394 -16.93 16.53 14.68
C PRO A 394 -17.32 18.01 14.47
N GLY A 395 -16.41 18.79 13.85
CA GLY A 395 -16.68 20.19 13.49
C GLY A 395 -16.66 21.19 14.65
N GLN A 396 -16.50 20.75 15.89
CA GLN A 396 -16.37 21.67 17.02
C GLN A 396 -14.91 22.14 17.15
N ALA A 397 -14.69 23.45 17.07
CA ALA A 397 -13.35 24.03 17.19
C ALA A 397 -12.71 23.76 18.56
N ASN A 398 -13.52 23.75 19.64
CA ASN A 398 -13.07 23.50 21.00
C ASN A 398 -13.43 22.06 21.39
N GLN A 399 -12.46 21.16 21.28
CA GLN A 399 -12.57 19.79 21.76
C GLN A 399 -12.22 19.71 23.26
N ALA A 400 -12.79 18.73 23.96
CA ALA A 400 -12.46 18.51 25.36
C ALA A 400 -10.97 18.12 25.53
N PRO A 401 -10.31 18.47 26.65
CA PRO A 401 -8.87 18.22 26.87
C PRO A 401 -8.46 16.75 26.69
N HIS A 402 -9.31 15.80 27.10
CA HIS A 402 -9.05 14.35 26.94
C HIS A 402 -9.10 13.92 25.45
N VAL A 403 -9.96 14.56 24.66
CA VAL A 403 -10.03 14.32 23.20
C VAL A 403 -8.76 14.82 22.52
N LEU A 404 -8.29 16.03 22.87
CA LEU A 404 -7.04 16.57 22.33
C LEU A 404 -5.82 15.69 22.69
N ALA A 405 -5.76 15.21 23.95
CA ALA A 405 -4.73 14.27 24.37
C ALA A 405 -4.78 12.97 23.58
N THR A 406 -5.98 12.47 23.30
CA THR A 406 -6.18 11.25 22.50
C THR A 406 -5.78 11.47 21.04
N ILE A 407 -6.12 12.59 20.41
CA ILE A 407 -5.66 12.93 19.05
C ILE A 407 -4.13 13.02 19.02
N ASN A 408 -3.51 13.65 20.02
CA ASN A 408 -2.05 13.67 20.12
C ASN A 408 -1.46 12.26 20.24
N ALA A 409 -2.06 11.39 21.07
CA ALA A 409 -1.64 10.00 21.23
C ALA A 409 -1.82 9.18 19.92
N LEU A 410 -2.91 9.37 19.18
CA LEU A 410 -3.12 8.75 17.87
C LEU A 410 -2.05 9.13 16.85
N PHE A 411 -1.59 10.37 16.88
CA PHE A 411 -0.54 10.85 15.98
C PHE A 411 0.86 10.40 16.41
N THR A 412 1.11 10.16 17.72
CA THR A 412 2.44 9.93 18.29
C THR A 412 2.58 8.59 18.99
N LEU A 413 1.93 8.39 20.15
CA LEU A 413 2.17 7.24 21.04
C LEU A 413 1.65 5.91 20.50
N ILE A 414 0.45 5.87 19.91
CA ILE A 414 -0.13 4.63 19.38
C ILE A 414 0.74 4.03 18.29
N PRO A 415 1.21 4.80 17.26
CA PRO A 415 2.21 4.32 16.33
C PRO A 415 3.50 3.86 16.99
N CYS A 416 3.99 4.56 18.02
CA CYS A 416 5.20 4.16 18.75
C CYS A 416 5.06 2.79 19.43
N VAL A 417 3.92 2.49 20.04
CA VAL A 417 3.64 1.17 20.62
C VAL A 417 3.68 0.07 19.56
N LEU A 418 3.05 0.30 18.40
CA LEU A 418 3.09 -0.63 17.28
C LEU A 418 4.52 -0.84 16.76
N PHE A 419 5.32 0.21 16.67
CA PHE A 419 6.74 0.13 16.30
C PHE A 419 7.57 -0.65 17.34
N LEU A 420 7.30 -0.51 18.64
CA LEU A 420 7.94 -1.31 19.68
C LEU A 420 7.61 -2.80 19.54
N CYS A 421 6.35 -3.16 19.24
CA CYS A 421 5.96 -4.53 18.93
C CYS A 421 6.73 -5.07 17.71
N MET A 422 6.98 -4.23 16.70
CA MET A 422 7.79 -4.62 15.54
C MET A 422 9.26 -4.88 15.89
N VAL A 423 9.86 -4.08 16.78
CA VAL A 423 11.23 -4.34 17.29
C VAL A 423 11.29 -5.71 17.96
N ALA A 424 10.28 -6.05 18.79
CA ALA A 424 10.19 -7.36 19.44
C ALA A 424 10.07 -8.52 18.40
N LEU A 425 9.28 -8.33 17.33
CA LEU A 425 9.19 -9.30 16.25
C LEU A 425 10.53 -9.48 15.51
N LEU A 426 11.24 -8.38 15.22
CA LEU A 426 12.55 -8.44 14.57
C LEU A 426 13.62 -9.07 15.46
N ALA A 427 13.47 -9.06 16.78
CA ALA A 427 14.40 -9.73 17.68
C ALA A 427 14.38 -11.28 17.52
N ILE A 428 13.23 -11.83 17.13
CA ILE A 428 13.06 -13.28 16.87
C ILE A 428 13.19 -13.63 15.38
N TYR A 429 13.39 -12.66 14.49
CA TYR A 429 13.59 -12.87 13.07
C TYR A 429 15.03 -13.35 12.79
N LYS A 430 15.17 -14.50 12.14
CA LYS A 430 16.46 -15.19 11.98
C LYS A 430 17.17 -14.91 10.65
N LEU A 431 16.45 -14.42 9.63
CA LEU A 431 16.99 -14.22 8.29
C LEU A 431 17.84 -12.93 8.22
N ASN A 432 19.01 -12.99 8.86
CA ASN A 432 20.03 -11.94 8.73
C ASN A 432 20.73 -12.05 7.37
N SER A 433 21.45 -10.99 6.98
CA SER A 433 22.12 -10.93 5.66
C SER A 433 23.06 -12.14 5.42
N ARG A 434 23.79 -12.63 6.44
CA ARG A 434 24.70 -13.76 6.30
C ARG A 434 23.97 -15.06 5.98
N LEU A 435 22.86 -15.33 6.68
CA LEU A 435 22.06 -16.54 6.47
C LEU A 435 21.39 -16.52 5.10
N VAL A 436 20.80 -15.37 4.71
CA VAL A 436 20.19 -15.20 3.39
C VAL A 436 21.19 -15.42 2.27
N ASP A 437 22.40 -14.83 2.37
CA ASP A 437 23.46 -15.01 1.39
C ASP A 437 23.96 -16.47 1.32
N SER A 438 23.96 -17.22 2.43
CA SER A 438 24.33 -18.64 2.43
C SER A 438 23.26 -19.49 1.75
N ILE A 439 21.97 -19.23 2.03
CA ILE A 439 20.83 -19.92 1.40
C ILE A 439 20.82 -19.64 -0.11
N ALA A 440 21.01 -18.39 -0.51
CA ALA A 440 21.03 -18.01 -1.93
C ALA A 440 22.14 -18.75 -2.70
N ARG A 441 23.34 -18.86 -2.12
CA ARG A 441 24.45 -19.63 -2.71
C ARG A 441 24.15 -21.12 -2.82
N GLU A 442 23.57 -21.72 -1.79
CA GLU A 442 23.21 -23.13 -1.80
C GLU A 442 22.09 -23.44 -2.82
N LEU A 443 21.07 -22.57 -2.93
CA LEU A 443 20.04 -22.70 -3.94
C LEU A 443 20.59 -22.54 -5.36
N ALA A 444 21.53 -21.61 -5.57
CA ALA A 444 22.20 -21.44 -6.86
C ALA A 444 22.98 -22.71 -7.26
N SER A 445 23.79 -23.29 -6.36
CA SER A 445 24.54 -24.52 -6.64
C SER A 445 23.63 -25.71 -6.95
N LYS A 446 22.49 -25.85 -6.25
CA LYS A 446 21.48 -26.88 -6.54
C LYS A 446 20.80 -26.72 -7.90
N ARG A 447 20.60 -25.45 -8.34
CA ARG A 447 20.03 -25.16 -9.67
C ARG A 447 21.02 -25.47 -10.79
N ASP A 448 22.29 -25.11 -10.60
CA ASP A 448 23.35 -25.40 -11.56
C ASP A 448 23.54 -26.93 -11.73
N SER A 449 23.60 -27.68 -10.64
CA SER A 449 23.69 -29.15 -10.67
C SER A 449 22.50 -29.83 -11.37
N ARG A 450 21.27 -29.25 -11.25
CA ARG A 450 20.10 -29.75 -11.96
C ARG A 450 20.13 -29.43 -13.45
N ASN A 451 20.65 -28.27 -13.82
CA ASN A 451 20.80 -27.88 -15.23
C ASN A 451 21.86 -28.75 -15.93
N ASP A 452 22.96 -29.03 -15.26
CA ASP A 452 24.01 -29.94 -15.76
C ASP A 452 23.50 -31.37 -15.91
N ALA A 453 22.72 -31.87 -14.94
CA ALA A 453 22.10 -33.19 -15.04
C ALA A 453 21.01 -33.26 -16.14
N GLY A 454 20.30 -32.16 -16.41
CA GLY A 454 19.32 -32.07 -17.50
C GLY A 454 19.91 -31.93 -18.90
N GLN A 455 21.19 -31.51 -18.99
CA GLN A 455 21.94 -31.41 -20.25
C GLN A 455 22.70 -32.70 -20.62
N LEU A 456 22.80 -33.65 -19.67
CA LEU A 456 23.37 -34.96 -19.96
C LEU A 456 22.46 -35.71 -20.96
N SER A 457 23.03 -36.07 -22.11
CA SER A 457 22.35 -36.84 -23.16
C SER A 457 21.70 -38.12 -22.61
N PRO A 458 20.54 -38.58 -23.15
CA PRO A 458 19.89 -39.81 -22.74
C PRO A 458 20.84 -41.03 -22.71
N ALA A 459 21.88 -41.04 -23.57
CA ALA A 459 22.91 -42.05 -23.60
C ALA A 459 23.84 -42.07 -22.36
N THR A 460 24.02 -40.92 -21.70
CA THR A 460 24.87 -40.82 -20.48
C THR A 460 24.03 -41.10 -19.21
N GLN A 461 22.70 -40.95 -19.25
CA GLN A 461 21.83 -41.28 -18.14
C GLN A 461 21.62 -42.81 -18.01
N SER A 462 21.65 -43.56 -19.10
CA SER A 462 21.61 -45.04 -19.05
C SER A 462 22.88 -45.69 -18.53
N ALA A 463 24.05 -45.04 -18.77
CA ALA A 463 25.35 -45.50 -18.29
C ALA A 463 25.62 -45.27 -16.79
N LEU A 464 24.82 -44.44 -16.10
CA LEU A 464 24.90 -44.18 -14.65
C LEU A 464 23.89 -45.03 -13.85
N GLN A 465 23.02 -45.80 -14.54
CA GLN A 465 22.03 -46.71 -13.92
C GLN A 465 22.45 -48.18 -14.03
N GLU A 466 23.58 -48.53 -14.71
CA GLU A 466 24.27 -49.84 -14.68
C GLU A 466 25.44 -49.78 -13.66
#